data_1c3651d723db394276fbfcd45fb9befa
#
_entry.id   1c3651d723db394276fbfcd45fb9befa
#
_cell.length_a   1.000
_cell.length_b   1.000
_cell.length_c   1.000
_cell.angle_alpha   90.00
_cell.angle_beta   90.00
_cell.angle_gamma   90.00
#
_symmetry.space_group_name_H-M   'P 1'
#
loop_
_entity.id
_entity.type
_entity.pdbx_description
1 polymer ?
#
loop_
_entity_poly.entity_id
_entity_poly.type
_entity_poly.pdbx_seq_one_letter_code
_entity_poly.pdbx_strand_id
1 'polypeptide(L)'
;MSKIILTGDRPTGRLHIGHYVGSLRRRVQLQNTGDFDEIYIMIADAQALTDNFDNPEKVRSNIGEVALDYMAAGLDPEKSTIFIQSMIPELTELTFYYMNLVTVSRLQRNPTVKAEITMRNFEASIPAGFLCYPISQTADITAFKATTVPVGEDQLPMLEQAKEIVHKFNSIYEPVLVEPEILLPENEACMRLPGTDGKAKMSKSLGNCIYLADSPADIKTKIMSMFTDPLHIQVSDPGHIEGNTVFTYLDAFCTDEHFERYLPDYKNLDELKEHYKRGGLGDMKIKKFLNNVMQEELEPIRLRREELAKNMDYVYDVLKKGTEKARQCAAQTMSCLLYTSDAADDL
;
A
#
# COMPACT_ATOMS: atom_id res chain seq x y z
N MET A 1 -13.24 -23.70 0.41
CA MET A 1 -12.60 -22.82 -0.58
C MET A 1 -11.33 -22.28 0.07
N SER A 2 -10.18 -22.32 -0.61
CA SER A 2 -8.95 -21.76 -0.06
C SER A 2 -9.10 -20.27 0.18
N LYS A 3 -8.55 -19.77 1.28
CA LYS A 3 -8.52 -18.35 1.61
C LYS A 3 -7.21 -17.75 1.10
N ILE A 4 -7.28 -16.96 0.05
CA ILE A 4 -6.12 -16.40 -0.64
C ILE A 4 -6.18 -14.89 -0.59
N ILE A 5 -5.10 -14.26 -0.09
CA ILE A 5 -4.92 -12.80 -0.14
C ILE A 5 -4.06 -12.43 -1.34
N LEU A 6 -4.46 -11.36 -2.05
CA LEU A 6 -3.58 -10.61 -2.95
C LEU A 6 -3.51 -9.16 -2.51
N THR A 7 -2.31 -8.62 -2.44
CA THR A 7 -2.05 -7.20 -2.21
C THR A 7 -0.72 -6.82 -2.85
N GLY A 8 -0.42 -5.53 -2.96
CA GLY A 8 0.85 -5.09 -3.52
C GLY A 8 0.97 -3.57 -3.58
N ASP A 9 2.13 -3.10 -4.02
CA ASP A 9 2.43 -1.69 -4.21
C ASP A 9 3.17 -1.47 -5.53
N ARG A 10 3.00 -0.29 -6.12
CA ARG A 10 3.75 0.14 -7.29
C ARG A 10 5.14 0.63 -6.87
N PRO A 11 6.24 0.15 -7.49
CA PRO A 11 7.60 0.54 -7.14
C PRO A 11 7.96 1.91 -7.72
N THR A 12 7.25 2.95 -7.29
CA THR A 12 7.47 4.34 -7.71
C THR A 12 8.38 5.14 -6.78
N GLY A 13 9.06 4.45 -5.87
CA GLY A 13 10.00 4.96 -4.87
C GLY A 13 9.94 4.14 -3.59
N ARG A 14 10.86 4.41 -2.65
CA ARG A 14 10.91 3.78 -1.32
C ARG A 14 9.58 3.93 -0.59
N LEU A 15 9.25 2.98 0.28
CA LEU A 15 8.04 3.06 1.09
C LEU A 15 8.23 4.03 2.26
N HIS A 16 7.17 4.74 2.59
CA HIS A 16 7.12 5.66 3.72
C HIS A 16 6.13 5.18 4.78
N ILE A 17 6.15 5.77 5.95
CA ILE A 17 5.30 5.35 7.07
C ILE A 17 3.80 5.37 6.76
N GLY A 18 3.35 6.18 5.79
CA GLY A 18 1.97 6.13 5.29
C GLY A 18 1.61 4.81 4.62
N HIS A 19 2.55 4.17 3.86
CA HIS A 19 2.36 2.81 3.34
C HIS A 19 2.41 1.78 4.47
N TYR A 20 3.30 2.00 5.45
CA TYR A 20 3.45 1.09 6.59
C TYR A 20 2.16 0.99 7.40
N VAL A 21 1.65 2.12 7.87
CA VAL A 21 0.41 2.16 8.66
C VAL A 21 -0.82 1.82 7.83
N GLY A 22 -0.89 2.34 6.60
CA GLY A 22 -2.07 2.17 5.75
C GLY A 22 -2.26 0.75 5.19
N SER A 23 -1.19 -0.04 5.05
CA SER A 23 -1.31 -1.37 4.49
C SER A 23 -0.28 -2.39 4.97
N LEU A 24 1.01 -2.05 5.03
CA LEU A 24 2.07 -3.02 5.23
C LEU A 24 2.02 -3.68 6.62
N ARG A 25 1.77 -2.89 7.66
CA ARG A 25 1.56 -3.37 9.04
C ARG A 25 0.40 -4.38 9.10
N ARG A 26 -0.70 -4.11 8.39
CA ARG A 26 -1.84 -5.04 8.31
C ARG A 26 -1.50 -6.32 7.55
N ARG A 27 -0.72 -6.24 6.48
CA ARG A 27 -0.25 -7.43 5.75
C ARG A 27 0.58 -8.36 6.65
N VAL A 28 1.49 -7.79 7.44
CA VAL A 28 2.29 -8.55 8.41
C VAL A 28 1.40 -9.18 9.49
N GLN A 29 0.40 -8.46 9.97
CA GLN A 29 -0.58 -9.02 10.91
C GLN A 29 -1.33 -10.21 10.30
N LEU A 30 -1.91 -10.04 9.10
CA LEU A 30 -2.65 -11.10 8.39
C LEU A 30 -1.76 -12.32 8.12
N GLN A 31 -0.51 -12.11 7.71
CA GLN A 31 0.48 -13.18 7.56
C GLN A 31 0.66 -14.00 8.86
N ASN A 32 0.66 -13.33 10.01
CA ASN A 32 0.95 -13.95 11.29
C ASN A 32 -0.28 -14.58 11.97
N THR A 33 -1.52 -14.29 11.51
CA THR A 33 -2.72 -14.96 12.02
C THR A 33 -2.78 -16.43 11.65
N GLY A 34 -2.23 -16.80 10.49
CA GLY A 34 -2.36 -18.15 9.92
C GLY A 34 -3.76 -18.48 9.37
N ASP A 35 -4.63 -17.47 9.21
CA ASP A 35 -6.02 -17.65 8.77
C ASP A 35 -6.16 -17.81 7.24
N PHE A 36 -5.06 -17.64 6.51
CA PHE A 36 -5.03 -17.68 5.04
C PHE A 36 -4.10 -18.79 4.55
N ASP A 37 -4.55 -19.51 3.53
CA ASP A 37 -3.79 -20.61 2.93
C ASP A 37 -2.61 -20.09 2.10
N GLU A 38 -2.81 -18.94 1.40
CA GLU A 38 -1.79 -18.29 0.57
C GLU A 38 -1.89 -16.78 0.68
N ILE A 39 -0.74 -16.12 0.69
CA ILE A 39 -0.62 -14.66 0.66
C ILE A 39 0.32 -14.26 -0.47
N TYR A 40 -0.19 -13.57 -1.47
CA TYR A 40 0.53 -13.04 -2.61
C TYR A 40 0.78 -11.55 -2.41
N ILE A 41 2.05 -11.14 -2.44
CA ILE A 41 2.49 -9.75 -2.29
C ILE A 41 3.16 -9.30 -3.58
N MET A 42 2.47 -8.50 -4.35
CA MET A 42 2.90 -8.08 -5.68
C MET A 42 3.71 -6.78 -5.66
N ILE A 43 4.83 -6.78 -6.35
CA ILE A 43 5.49 -5.54 -6.78
C ILE A 43 4.96 -5.22 -8.18
N ALA A 44 4.04 -4.25 -8.24
CA ALA A 44 3.25 -3.92 -9.42
C ALA A 44 4.01 -2.97 -10.37
N ASP A 45 5.10 -3.45 -10.94
CA ASP A 45 6.00 -2.66 -11.78
C ASP A 45 5.42 -2.35 -13.16
N ALA A 46 4.71 -3.29 -13.80
CA ALA A 46 4.00 -3.03 -15.05
C ALA A 46 2.87 -2.00 -14.84
N GLN A 47 2.12 -2.13 -13.76
CA GLN A 47 1.09 -1.16 -13.38
C GLN A 47 1.69 0.23 -13.11
N ALA A 48 2.90 0.32 -12.56
CA ALA A 48 3.58 1.58 -12.30
C ALA A 48 3.89 2.35 -13.60
N LEU A 49 4.07 1.66 -14.73
CA LEU A 49 4.34 2.29 -16.02
C LEU A 49 3.14 3.01 -16.62
N THR A 50 1.91 2.76 -16.16
CA THR A 50 0.71 3.44 -16.68
C THR A 50 0.74 4.96 -16.46
N ASP A 51 1.50 5.43 -15.48
CA ASP A 51 1.68 6.83 -15.15
C ASP A 51 3.15 7.25 -14.93
N ASN A 52 4.11 6.36 -15.26
CA ASN A 52 5.56 6.61 -15.23
C ASN A 52 6.24 6.03 -16.49
N PHE A 53 5.53 5.98 -17.62
CA PHE A 53 6.05 5.41 -18.87
C PHE A 53 7.26 6.17 -19.43
N ASP A 54 7.38 7.45 -19.10
CA ASP A 54 8.48 8.34 -19.49
C ASP A 54 9.73 8.22 -18.60
N ASN A 55 9.62 7.48 -17.47
CA ASN A 55 10.72 7.25 -16.55
C ASN A 55 10.78 5.79 -16.06
N PRO A 56 11.03 4.80 -16.96
CA PRO A 56 11.05 3.39 -16.60
C PRO A 56 12.19 3.03 -15.64
N GLU A 57 13.29 3.78 -15.65
CA GLU A 57 14.42 3.56 -14.75
C GLU A 57 14.04 3.80 -13.28
N LYS A 58 13.18 4.79 -13.04
CA LYS A 58 12.60 5.03 -11.71
C LYS A 58 11.85 3.79 -11.20
N VAL A 59 11.08 3.12 -12.06
CA VAL A 59 10.34 1.92 -11.68
C VAL A 59 11.31 0.77 -11.43
N ARG A 60 12.24 0.53 -12.35
CA ARG A 60 13.23 -0.56 -12.27
C ARG A 60 14.09 -0.47 -10.99
N SER A 61 14.65 0.69 -10.72
CA SER A 61 15.53 0.90 -9.56
C SER A 61 14.81 0.75 -8.21
N ASN A 62 13.48 0.89 -8.18
CA ASN A 62 12.71 0.77 -6.95
C ASN A 62 12.13 -0.64 -6.69
N ILE A 63 12.26 -1.60 -7.58
CA ILE A 63 11.81 -2.99 -7.33
C ILE A 63 12.54 -3.58 -6.12
N GLY A 64 13.88 -3.52 -6.12
CA GLY A 64 14.69 -4.00 -5.01
C GLY A 64 14.46 -3.21 -3.71
N GLU A 65 14.29 -1.89 -3.81
CA GLU A 65 14.00 -1.03 -2.65
C GLU A 65 12.67 -1.39 -1.97
N VAL A 66 11.61 -1.65 -2.77
CA VAL A 66 10.30 -2.06 -2.23
C VAL A 66 10.36 -3.47 -1.63
N ALA A 67 11.11 -4.40 -2.25
CA ALA A 67 11.31 -5.73 -1.71
C ALA A 67 12.04 -5.68 -0.35
N LEU A 68 13.09 -4.85 -0.23
CA LEU A 68 13.78 -4.60 1.04
C LEU A 68 12.81 -4.05 2.11
N ASP A 69 12.01 -3.06 1.75
CA ASP A 69 11.04 -2.45 2.66
C ASP A 69 9.98 -3.46 3.12
N TYR A 70 9.49 -4.34 2.23
CA TYR A 70 8.56 -5.41 2.57
C TYR A 70 9.13 -6.38 3.61
N MET A 71 10.29 -6.93 3.33
CA MET A 71 10.94 -7.89 4.21
C MET A 71 11.38 -7.24 5.53
N ALA A 72 11.87 -6.00 5.47
CA ALA A 72 12.26 -5.25 6.66
C ALA A 72 11.07 -4.95 7.58
N ALA A 73 9.91 -4.66 7.01
CA ALA A 73 8.67 -4.45 7.78
C ALA A 73 8.13 -5.73 8.43
N GLY A 74 8.62 -6.91 8.02
CA GLY A 74 8.27 -8.20 8.63
C GLY A 74 7.50 -9.15 7.74
N LEU A 75 7.39 -8.88 6.43
CA LEU A 75 6.89 -9.88 5.49
C LEU A 75 7.93 -10.99 5.33
N ASP A 76 7.52 -12.21 5.65
CA ASP A 76 8.34 -13.41 5.67
C ASP A 76 8.15 -14.18 4.35
N PRO A 77 9.20 -14.35 3.53
CA PRO A 77 9.09 -15.05 2.25
C PRO A 77 8.74 -16.55 2.37
N GLU A 78 8.89 -17.14 3.56
CA GLU A 78 8.44 -18.51 3.82
C GLU A 78 6.91 -18.61 4.03
N LYS A 79 6.27 -17.49 4.39
CA LYS A 79 4.81 -17.40 4.64
C LYS A 79 4.05 -16.66 3.56
N SER A 80 4.72 -15.73 2.87
CA SER A 80 4.11 -14.86 1.85
C SER A 80 4.91 -14.92 0.56
N THR A 81 4.23 -15.06 -0.55
CA THR A 81 4.84 -15.11 -1.88
C THR A 81 5.05 -13.69 -2.40
N ILE A 82 6.29 -13.18 -2.35
CA ILE A 82 6.65 -11.84 -2.87
C ILE A 82 7.10 -11.99 -4.32
N PHE A 83 6.49 -11.27 -5.26
CA PHE A 83 6.73 -11.45 -6.69
C PHE A 83 6.67 -10.17 -7.50
N ILE A 84 7.18 -10.22 -8.74
CA ILE A 84 7.24 -9.11 -9.70
C ILE A 84 6.16 -9.32 -10.77
N GLN A 85 5.27 -8.34 -10.92
CA GLN A 85 4.13 -8.39 -11.83
C GLN A 85 4.53 -8.61 -13.29
N SER A 86 5.48 -7.82 -13.81
CA SER A 86 5.89 -7.86 -15.22
C SER A 86 6.51 -9.19 -15.67
N MET A 87 6.94 -10.01 -14.72
CA MET A 87 7.51 -11.33 -15.01
C MET A 87 6.47 -12.44 -15.13
N ILE A 88 5.18 -12.12 -15.07
CA ILE A 88 4.05 -13.05 -15.21
C ILE A 88 3.24 -12.64 -16.46
N PRO A 89 3.60 -13.12 -17.64
CA PRO A 89 2.94 -12.75 -18.91
C PRO A 89 1.46 -13.12 -18.94
N GLU A 90 1.04 -14.12 -18.20
CA GLU A 90 -0.33 -14.59 -18.07
C GLU A 90 -1.27 -13.45 -17.57
N LEU A 91 -0.76 -12.50 -16.78
CA LEU A 91 -1.55 -11.33 -16.33
C LEU A 91 -1.90 -10.39 -17.49
N THR A 92 -0.97 -10.21 -18.43
CA THR A 92 -1.20 -9.40 -19.61
C THR A 92 -2.18 -10.10 -20.57
N GLU A 93 -2.02 -11.39 -20.74
CA GLU A 93 -2.92 -12.20 -21.56
C GLU A 93 -4.34 -12.16 -21.00
N LEU A 94 -4.50 -12.40 -19.70
CA LEU A 94 -5.79 -12.32 -19.01
C LEU A 94 -6.43 -10.94 -19.11
N THR A 95 -5.63 -9.88 -19.02
CA THR A 95 -6.08 -8.49 -19.23
C THR A 95 -6.73 -8.34 -20.61
N PHE A 96 -6.12 -8.89 -21.66
CA PHE A 96 -6.65 -8.80 -23.01
C PHE A 96 -8.01 -9.49 -23.15
N TYR A 97 -8.19 -10.67 -22.56
CA TYR A 97 -9.49 -11.35 -22.53
C TYR A 97 -10.56 -10.49 -21.82
N TYR A 98 -10.20 -9.88 -20.68
CA TYR A 98 -11.14 -9.06 -19.93
C TYR A 98 -11.47 -7.72 -20.61
N MET A 99 -10.60 -7.18 -21.47
CA MET A 99 -10.89 -6.01 -22.28
C MET A 99 -12.13 -6.19 -23.17
N ASN A 100 -12.45 -7.42 -23.57
CA ASN A 100 -13.65 -7.73 -24.37
C ASN A 100 -14.94 -7.69 -23.52
N LEU A 101 -14.83 -7.68 -22.21
CA LEU A 101 -15.97 -7.71 -21.30
C LEU A 101 -16.37 -6.33 -20.76
N VAL A 102 -15.54 -5.30 -21.00
CA VAL A 102 -15.71 -3.96 -20.44
C VAL A 102 -15.76 -2.90 -21.55
N THR A 103 -16.70 -1.97 -21.45
CA THR A 103 -16.77 -0.85 -22.40
C THR A 103 -15.90 0.34 -21.93
N VAL A 104 -15.41 1.12 -22.89
CA VAL A 104 -14.70 2.38 -22.63
C VAL A 104 -15.53 3.31 -21.73
N SER A 105 -16.83 3.42 -22.00
CA SER A 105 -17.73 4.24 -21.18
C SER A 105 -17.84 3.77 -19.73
N ARG A 106 -17.71 2.46 -19.47
CA ARG A 106 -17.71 1.93 -18.10
C ARG A 106 -16.43 2.31 -17.37
N LEU A 107 -15.28 2.21 -18.04
CA LEU A 107 -13.98 2.63 -17.48
C LEU A 107 -13.98 4.13 -17.13
N GLN A 108 -14.44 4.97 -18.04
CA GLN A 108 -14.49 6.43 -17.82
C GLN A 108 -15.45 6.85 -16.70
N ARG A 109 -16.47 6.02 -16.38
CA ARG A 109 -17.41 6.27 -15.29
C ARG A 109 -16.92 5.77 -13.93
N ASN A 110 -15.83 4.99 -13.88
CA ASN A 110 -15.26 4.56 -12.60
C ASN A 110 -14.81 5.80 -11.79
N PRO A 111 -15.32 6.00 -10.57
CA PRO A 111 -15.04 7.21 -9.78
C PRO A 111 -13.55 7.42 -9.51
N THR A 112 -12.80 6.37 -9.22
CA THR A 112 -11.35 6.42 -8.97
C THR A 112 -10.61 6.85 -10.23
N VAL A 113 -10.89 6.23 -11.38
CA VAL A 113 -10.29 6.59 -12.69
C VAL A 113 -10.59 8.04 -13.03
N LYS A 114 -11.82 8.48 -12.86
CA LYS A 114 -12.24 9.86 -13.13
C LYS A 114 -11.48 10.87 -12.26
N ALA A 115 -11.38 10.63 -10.97
CA ALA A 115 -10.65 11.48 -10.05
C ALA A 115 -9.14 11.56 -10.41
N GLU A 116 -8.54 10.43 -10.77
CA GLU A 116 -7.13 10.38 -11.14
C GLU A 116 -6.85 11.06 -12.51
N ILE A 117 -7.74 10.94 -13.49
CA ILE A 117 -7.65 11.66 -14.76
C ILE A 117 -7.55 13.17 -14.50
N THR A 118 -8.44 13.72 -13.67
CA THR A 118 -8.43 15.14 -13.33
C THR A 118 -7.16 15.52 -12.54
N MET A 119 -6.78 14.75 -11.54
CA MET A 119 -5.59 15.03 -10.74
C MET A 119 -4.29 15.04 -11.57
N ARG A 120 -4.23 14.26 -12.65
CA ARG A 120 -3.06 14.14 -13.54
C ARG A 120 -3.12 15.01 -14.78
N ASN A 121 -4.18 15.81 -14.96
CA ASN A 121 -4.44 16.63 -16.15
C ASN A 121 -4.44 15.81 -17.46
N PHE A 122 -5.05 14.62 -17.41
CA PHE A 122 -5.16 13.73 -18.59
C PHE A 122 -6.44 13.97 -19.41
N GLU A 123 -7.30 14.93 -19.05
CA GLU A 123 -8.61 15.15 -19.70
C GLU A 123 -8.53 15.29 -21.22
N ALA A 124 -7.47 15.94 -21.72
CA ALA A 124 -7.29 16.17 -23.18
C ALA A 124 -6.68 14.95 -23.90
N SER A 125 -5.96 14.07 -23.20
CA SER A 125 -5.26 12.93 -23.80
C SER A 125 -5.01 11.85 -22.78
N ILE A 126 -5.95 10.93 -22.66
CA ILE A 126 -5.85 9.82 -21.71
C ILE A 126 -5.00 8.71 -22.34
N PRO A 127 -3.85 8.31 -21.74
CA PRO A 127 -3.12 7.15 -22.21
C PRO A 127 -3.97 5.86 -22.12
N ALA A 128 -3.94 5.03 -23.17
CA ALA A 128 -4.75 3.81 -23.21
C ALA A 128 -4.44 2.87 -22.03
N GLY A 129 -3.17 2.68 -21.69
CA GLY A 129 -2.76 1.88 -20.53
C GLY A 129 -3.32 2.43 -19.22
N PHE A 130 -3.36 3.75 -19.07
CA PHE A 130 -3.96 4.40 -17.90
C PHE A 130 -5.48 4.18 -17.86
N LEU A 131 -6.17 4.26 -18.99
CA LEU A 131 -7.61 3.98 -19.02
C LEU A 131 -7.94 2.52 -18.71
N CYS A 132 -7.08 1.58 -19.14
CA CYS A 132 -7.29 0.14 -19.02
C CYS A 132 -6.76 -0.48 -17.71
N TYR A 133 -6.04 0.26 -16.85
CA TYR A 133 -5.46 -0.31 -15.64
C TYR A 133 -6.47 -0.98 -14.68
N PRO A 134 -7.76 -0.59 -14.60
CA PRO A 134 -8.74 -1.31 -13.78
C PRO A 134 -8.98 -2.74 -14.24
N ILE A 135 -8.85 -2.98 -15.55
CA ILE A 135 -8.96 -4.32 -16.14
C ILE A 135 -7.73 -5.14 -15.77
N SER A 136 -6.54 -4.56 -15.91
CA SER A 136 -5.28 -5.18 -15.51
C SER A 136 -5.28 -5.53 -14.01
N GLN A 137 -5.78 -4.64 -13.16
CA GLN A 137 -5.92 -4.91 -11.72
C GLN A 137 -6.88 -6.09 -11.45
N THR A 138 -7.94 -6.24 -12.25
CA THR A 138 -8.81 -7.41 -12.16
C THR A 138 -8.07 -8.68 -12.54
N ALA A 139 -7.23 -8.65 -13.58
CA ALA A 139 -6.41 -9.79 -13.97
C ALA A 139 -5.41 -10.16 -12.86
N ASP A 140 -4.77 -9.16 -12.24
CA ASP A 140 -3.89 -9.38 -11.09
C ASP A 140 -4.60 -10.14 -9.95
N ILE A 141 -5.84 -9.78 -9.64
CA ILE A 141 -6.61 -10.38 -8.56
C ILE A 141 -7.04 -11.81 -8.90
N THR A 142 -7.59 -12.00 -10.08
CA THR A 142 -8.26 -13.26 -10.46
C THR A 142 -7.28 -14.36 -10.89
N ALA A 143 -6.09 -13.98 -11.40
CA ALA A 143 -5.04 -14.93 -11.80
C ALA A 143 -4.59 -15.83 -10.64
N PHE A 144 -4.63 -15.31 -9.42
CA PHE A 144 -4.25 -16.04 -8.20
C PHE A 144 -5.46 -16.60 -7.44
N LYS A 145 -6.67 -16.50 -8.00
CA LYS A 145 -7.94 -16.89 -7.35
C LYS A 145 -8.07 -16.23 -5.97
N ALA A 146 -7.64 -14.96 -5.86
CA ALA A 146 -7.69 -14.23 -4.62
C ALA A 146 -9.12 -14.11 -4.10
N THR A 147 -9.35 -14.61 -2.89
CA THR A 147 -10.66 -14.51 -2.21
C THR A 147 -10.78 -13.23 -1.42
N THR A 148 -9.65 -12.61 -1.05
CA THR A 148 -9.63 -11.45 -0.18
C THR A 148 -8.58 -10.44 -0.66
N VAL A 149 -9.00 -9.18 -0.80
CA VAL A 149 -8.11 -8.08 -1.22
C VAL A 149 -8.17 -6.97 -0.16
N PRO A 150 -7.10 -6.81 0.64
CA PRO A 150 -6.99 -5.71 1.58
C PRO A 150 -6.75 -4.39 0.83
N VAL A 151 -7.68 -3.44 0.94
CA VAL A 151 -7.61 -2.15 0.24
C VAL A 151 -8.17 -1.02 1.09
N GLY A 152 -7.75 0.23 0.76
CA GLY A 152 -8.41 1.43 1.25
C GLY A 152 -9.73 1.71 0.53
N GLU A 153 -10.55 2.59 1.09
CA GLU A 153 -11.85 2.97 0.53
C GLU A 153 -11.77 3.52 -0.90
N ASP A 154 -10.68 4.19 -1.25
CA ASP A 154 -10.45 4.72 -2.59
C ASP A 154 -10.36 3.64 -3.68
N GLN A 155 -10.13 2.38 -3.29
CA GLN A 155 -10.07 1.22 -4.18
C GLN A 155 -11.41 0.47 -4.32
N LEU A 156 -12.43 0.83 -3.56
CA LEU A 156 -13.75 0.19 -3.64
C LEU A 156 -14.31 0.15 -5.07
N PRO A 157 -14.30 1.27 -5.86
CA PRO A 157 -14.82 1.25 -7.22
C PRO A 157 -14.03 0.33 -8.16
N MET A 158 -12.77 0.03 -7.85
CA MET A 158 -11.93 -0.90 -8.61
C MET A 158 -12.34 -2.34 -8.35
N LEU A 159 -12.55 -2.68 -7.07
CA LEU A 159 -12.97 -4.03 -6.68
C LEU A 159 -14.42 -4.32 -7.15
N GLU A 160 -15.32 -3.34 -7.13
CA GLU A 160 -16.65 -3.45 -7.72
C GLU A 160 -16.57 -3.76 -9.23
N GLN A 161 -15.69 -3.07 -9.94
CA GLN A 161 -15.46 -3.35 -11.37
C GLN A 161 -14.83 -4.73 -11.59
N ALA A 162 -13.95 -5.20 -10.71
CA ALA A 162 -13.41 -6.54 -10.75
C ALA A 162 -14.51 -7.60 -10.61
N LYS A 163 -15.43 -7.43 -9.65
CA LYS A 163 -16.59 -8.29 -9.46
C LYS A 163 -17.50 -8.31 -10.69
N GLU A 164 -17.76 -7.15 -11.32
CA GLU A 164 -18.54 -7.06 -12.56
C GLU A 164 -17.91 -7.89 -13.68
N ILE A 165 -16.59 -7.84 -13.85
CA ILE A 165 -15.84 -8.61 -14.86
C ILE A 165 -15.94 -10.11 -14.55
N VAL A 166 -15.68 -10.51 -13.30
CA VAL A 166 -15.77 -11.92 -12.86
C VAL A 166 -17.17 -12.47 -13.11
N HIS A 167 -18.21 -11.74 -12.67
CA HIS A 167 -19.60 -12.14 -12.86
C HIS A 167 -19.94 -12.29 -14.34
N LYS A 168 -19.53 -11.33 -15.17
CA LYS A 168 -19.80 -11.38 -16.61
C LYS A 168 -19.06 -12.52 -17.28
N PHE A 169 -17.78 -12.77 -16.92
CA PHE A 169 -17.02 -13.90 -17.44
C PHE A 169 -17.71 -15.22 -17.09
N ASN A 170 -17.95 -15.45 -15.81
CA ASN A 170 -18.56 -16.71 -15.33
C ASN A 170 -19.98 -16.97 -15.87
N SER A 171 -20.70 -15.91 -16.29
CA SER A 171 -22.03 -16.07 -16.90
C SER A 171 -22.00 -16.34 -18.40
N ILE A 172 -20.94 -15.95 -19.11
CA ILE A 172 -20.81 -16.16 -20.58
C ILE A 172 -20.09 -17.49 -20.88
N TYR A 173 -19.05 -17.77 -20.09
CA TYR A 173 -18.21 -18.95 -20.22
C TYR A 173 -18.56 -19.97 -19.10
N GLU A 174 -17.57 -20.44 -18.35
CA GLU A 174 -17.78 -21.31 -17.19
C GLU A 174 -17.37 -20.61 -15.88
N PRO A 175 -17.89 -21.04 -14.72
CA PRO A 175 -17.60 -20.42 -13.42
C PRO A 175 -16.21 -20.81 -12.89
N VAL A 176 -15.16 -20.36 -13.57
CA VAL A 176 -13.75 -20.63 -13.23
C VAL A 176 -13.09 -19.53 -12.40
N LEU A 177 -13.62 -18.31 -12.43
CA LEU A 177 -13.08 -17.17 -11.71
C LEU A 177 -13.72 -17.03 -10.34
N VAL A 178 -12.90 -16.64 -9.35
CA VAL A 178 -13.35 -16.39 -7.97
C VAL A 178 -13.64 -14.89 -7.81
N GLU A 179 -14.80 -14.58 -7.25
CA GLU A 179 -15.17 -13.20 -6.91
C GLU A 179 -14.44 -12.78 -5.62
N PRO A 180 -13.67 -11.68 -5.65
CA PRO A 180 -12.90 -11.25 -4.48
C PRO A 180 -13.78 -10.53 -3.46
N GLU A 181 -13.51 -10.75 -2.18
CA GLU A 181 -14.05 -9.97 -1.07
C GLU A 181 -13.10 -8.82 -0.70
N ILE A 182 -13.69 -7.72 -0.28
CA ILE A 182 -12.95 -6.52 0.12
C ILE A 182 -12.68 -6.60 1.63
N LEU A 183 -11.43 -6.41 2.02
CA LEU A 183 -11.05 -6.28 3.42
C LEU A 183 -10.60 -4.84 3.69
N LEU A 184 -11.48 -4.07 4.34
CA LEU A 184 -11.17 -2.70 4.76
C LEU A 184 -10.31 -2.66 6.03
N PRO A 185 -9.52 -1.59 6.25
CA PRO A 185 -8.81 -1.37 7.50
C PRO A 185 -9.77 -1.24 8.69
N GLU A 186 -9.39 -1.76 9.84
CA GLU A 186 -10.20 -1.73 11.07
C GLU A 186 -10.23 -0.35 11.73
N ASN A 187 -9.26 0.52 11.43
CA ASN A 187 -9.11 1.83 12.09
C ASN A 187 -8.94 2.95 11.05
N GLU A 188 -9.86 3.91 11.06
CA GLU A 188 -9.82 5.10 10.19
C GLU A 188 -8.59 5.99 10.43
N ALA A 189 -8.08 6.08 11.66
CA ALA A 189 -6.89 6.87 11.98
C ALA A 189 -5.63 6.37 11.25
N CYS A 190 -5.59 5.10 10.88
CA CYS A 190 -4.49 4.50 10.12
C CYS A 190 -4.59 4.71 8.60
N MET A 191 -5.74 5.19 8.09
CA MET A 191 -6.00 5.21 6.65
C MET A 191 -5.28 6.32 5.88
N ARG A 192 -5.01 7.47 6.49
CA ARG A 192 -4.41 8.62 5.77
C ARG A 192 -3.56 9.49 6.68
N LEU A 193 -2.29 9.14 6.85
CA LEU A 193 -1.36 10.06 7.49
C LEU A 193 -1.11 11.30 6.60
N PRO A 194 -1.24 12.52 7.15
CA PRO A 194 -0.82 13.73 6.46
C PRO A 194 0.70 13.74 6.27
N GLY A 195 1.19 14.48 5.29
CA GLY A 195 2.61 14.78 5.19
C GLY A 195 3.10 15.59 6.39
N THR A 196 4.41 15.65 6.59
CA THR A 196 5.02 16.42 7.70
C THR A 196 4.69 17.91 7.66
N ASP A 197 4.26 18.42 6.50
CA ASP A 197 3.81 19.80 6.27
C ASP A 197 2.36 20.07 6.71
N GLY A 198 1.60 19.03 7.08
CA GLY A 198 0.20 19.14 7.51
C GLY A 198 -0.81 19.59 6.45
N LYS A 199 -0.39 19.78 5.20
CA LYS A 199 -1.22 20.36 4.14
C LYS A 199 -1.87 19.35 3.23
N ALA A 200 -1.20 18.25 2.97
CA ALA A 200 -1.61 17.24 2.01
C ALA A 200 -1.30 15.84 2.52
N LYS A 201 -1.87 14.82 1.86
CA LYS A 201 -1.45 13.43 2.04
C LYS A 201 0.05 13.31 1.85
N MET A 202 0.68 12.45 2.64
CA MET A 202 2.09 12.11 2.47
C MET A 202 2.38 11.68 1.02
N SER A 203 3.31 12.36 0.39
CA SER A 203 3.66 12.14 -1.02
C SER A 203 5.15 12.31 -1.28
N LYS A 204 5.71 11.37 -2.01
CA LYS A 204 7.13 11.38 -2.40
C LYS A 204 7.49 12.63 -3.22
N SER A 205 6.60 13.08 -4.11
CA SER A 205 6.80 14.25 -4.95
C SER A 205 6.79 15.59 -4.19
N LEU A 206 6.12 15.62 -3.03
CA LEU A 206 6.09 16.81 -2.18
C LEU A 206 7.25 16.86 -1.17
N GLY A 207 8.03 15.80 -1.05
CA GLY A 207 9.14 15.73 -0.08
C GLY A 207 8.70 15.75 1.39
N ASN A 208 7.42 15.51 1.68
CA ASN A 208 6.81 15.57 3.00
C ASN A 208 6.67 14.19 3.68
N CYS A 209 7.54 13.23 3.30
CA CYS A 209 7.49 11.86 3.77
C CYS A 209 8.55 11.55 4.82
N ILE A 210 8.21 10.70 5.80
CA ILE A 210 9.17 9.92 6.59
C ILE A 210 9.25 8.53 5.96
N TYR A 211 10.44 8.14 5.47
CA TYR A 211 10.65 6.83 4.84
C TYR A 211 11.03 5.77 5.88
N LEU A 212 10.71 4.51 5.59
CA LEU A 212 11.14 3.39 6.44
C LEU A 212 12.67 3.26 6.50
N ALA A 213 13.35 3.73 5.46
CA ALA A 213 14.80 3.73 5.34
C ALA A 213 15.48 4.99 5.88
N ASP A 214 14.74 5.95 6.45
CA ASP A 214 15.34 7.18 6.97
C ASP A 214 16.24 6.90 8.18
N SER A 215 17.36 7.62 8.25
CA SER A 215 18.24 7.57 9.41
C SER A 215 17.56 8.16 10.66
N PRO A 216 18.03 7.81 11.87
CA PRO A 216 17.52 8.43 13.10
C PRO A 216 17.59 9.96 13.10
N ALA A 217 18.64 10.51 12.47
CA ALA A 217 18.84 11.96 12.35
C ALA A 217 17.81 12.59 11.38
N ASP A 218 17.54 11.92 10.25
CA ASP A 218 16.54 12.39 9.28
C ASP A 218 15.13 12.36 9.87
N ILE A 219 14.76 11.27 10.54
CA ILE A 219 13.47 11.14 11.24
C ILE A 219 13.31 12.29 12.25
N LYS A 220 14.31 12.50 13.08
CA LYS A 220 14.31 13.60 14.07
C LYS A 220 14.15 14.96 13.39
N THR A 221 14.90 15.25 12.34
CA THR A 221 14.83 16.52 11.61
C THR A 221 13.43 16.74 11.04
N LYS A 222 12.84 15.71 10.39
CA LYS A 222 11.51 15.77 9.82
C LYS A 222 10.43 15.98 10.90
N ILE A 223 10.52 15.30 12.03
CA ILE A 223 9.58 15.47 13.15
C ILE A 223 9.70 16.86 13.79
N MET A 224 10.91 17.35 14.01
CA MET A 224 11.10 18.68 14.59
C MET A 224 10.56 19.80 13.68
N SER A 225 10.56 19.60 12.36
CA SER A 225 9.98 20.52 11.37
C SER A 225 8.49 20.31 11.08
N MET A 226 7.83 19.31 11.69
CA MET A 226 6.41 19.05 11.46
C MET A 226 5.54 20.27 11.76
N PHE A 227 4.50 20.39 10.91
CA PHE A 227 3.43 21.35 11.17
C PHE A 227 2.69 21.00 12.48
N THR A 228 2.40 22.04 13.26
CA THR A 228 1.60 21.98 14.48
C THR A 228 0.43 22.95 14.38
N ASP A 229 0.05 23.58 15.48
CA ASP A 229 -1.01 24.60 15.51
C ASP A 229 -0.40 26.00 15.27
N PRO A 230 -0.79 26.73 14.21
CA PRO A 230 -0.27 28.06 13.94
C PRO A 230 -0.77 29.13 14.96
N LEU A 231 -1.81 28.82 15.74
CA LEU A 231 -2.34 29.70 16.77
C LEU A 231 -1.68 29.48 18.14
N HIS A 232 -0.94 28.37 18.32
CA HIS A 232 -0.21 28.05 19.55
C HIS A 232 1.17 28.69 19.51
N ILE A 233 1.23 30.01 19.70
CA ILE A 233 2.48 30.81 19.59
C ILE A 233 3.29 30.75 20.88
N GLN A 234 2.62 30.83 22.03
CA GLN A 234 3.23 30.73 23.35
C GLN A 234 2.82 29.44 24.04
N VAL A 235 3.68 28.91 24.90
CA VAL A 235 3.39 27.68 25.66
C VAL A 235 2.11 27.79 26.49
N SER A 236 1.78 29.00 26.94
CA SER A 236 0.56 29.31 27.72
C SER A 236 -0.72 29.28 26.89
N ASP A 237 -0.61 29.39 25.57
CA ASP A 237 -1.78 29.47 24.70
C ASP A 237 -2.52 28.11 24.65
N PRO A 238 -3.85 28.10 24.60
CA PRO A 238 -4.61 26.90 24.29
C PRO A 238 -4.26 26.39 22.89
N GLY A 239 -3.98 25.08 22.77
CA GLY A 239 -3.65 24.48 21.50
C GLY A 239 -4.81 23.73 20.87
N HIS A 240 -4.79 23.57 19.54
CA HIS A 240 -5.75 22.78 18.78
C HIS A 240 -5.12 21.46 18.33
N ILE A 241 -5.83 20.37 18.50
CA ILE A 241 -5.37 19.03 18.09
C ILE A 241 -5.87 18.68 16.68
N GLU A 242 -7.00 19.21 16.26
CA GLU A 242 -7.56 19.02 14.93
C GLU A 242 -6.64 19.65 13.88
N GLY A 243 -6.20 18.82 12.91
CA GLY A 243 -5.24 19.23 11.89
C GLY A 243 -3.78 19.35 12.37
N ASN A 244 -3.51 19.08 13.64
CA ASN A 244 -2.16 19.04 14.18
C ASN A 244 -1.49 17.72 13.82
N THR A 245 -0.52 17.79 12.91
CA THR A 245 0.16 16.62 12.35
C THR A 245 0.82 15.74 13.42
N VAL A 246 1.38 16.35 14.47
CA VAL A 246 2.07 15.62 15.55
C VAL A 246 1.08 14.73 16.31
N PHE A 247 -0.11 15.23 16.64
CA PHE A 247 -1.12 14.43 17.31
C PHE A 247 -1.68 13.32 16.39
N THR A 248 -1.88 13.60 15.10
CA THR A 248 -2.30 12.57 14.13
C THR A 248 -1.31 11.40 14.08
N TYR A 249 -0.01 11.68 14.15
CA TYR A 249 1.02 10.62 14.20
C TYR A 249 1.04 9.91 15.56
N LEU A 250 0.86 10.63 16.65
CA LEU A 250 0.71 10.00 17.97
C LEU A 250 -0.51 9.07 18.03
N ASP A 251 -1.64 9.46 17.43
CA ASP A 251 -2.84 8.59 17.32
C ASP A 251 -2.56 7.29 16.55
N ALA A 252 -1.65 7.33 15.58
CA ALA A 252 -1.33 6.16 14.75
C ALA A 252 -0.28 5.23 15.37
N PHE A 253 0.64 5.74 16.20
CA PHE A 253 1.82 5.01 16.65
C PHE A 253 1.98 4.92 18.17
N CYS A 254 1.37 5.82 18.94
CA CYS A 254 1.58 5.87 20.38
C CYS A 254 0.74 4.81 21.12
N THR A 255 1.37 4.19 22.11
CA THR A 255 0.72 3.30 23.09
C THR A 255 0.95 3.83 24.51
N ASP A 256 0.20 3.34 25.50
CA ASP A 256 0.36 3.77 26.88
C ASP A 256 1.75 3.46 27.44
N GLU A 257 2.40 2.39 26.99
CA GLU A 257 3.76 2.03 27.36
C GLU A 257 4.81 3.08 26.98
N HIS A 258 4.56 3.85 25.90
CA HIS A 258 5.44 4.94 25.50
C HIS A 258 5.44 6.08 26.53
N PHE A 259 4.30 6.31 27.21
CA PHE A 259 4.21 7.32 28.26
C PHE A 259 5.06 6.92 29.47
N GLU A 260 4.97 5.67 29.91
CA GLU A 260 5.78 5.20 31.03
C GLU A 260 7.29 5.39 30.78
N ARG A 261 7.74 5.17 29.53
CA ARG A 261 9.17 5.27 29.17
C ARG A 261 9.66 6.68 28.88
N TYR A 262 8.87 7.48 28.18
CA TYR A 262 9.35 8.73 27.58
C TYR A 262 8.66 9.99 28.10
N LEU A 263 7.47 9.86 28.72
CA LEU A 263 6.69 11.00 29.18
C LEU A 263 5.84 10.66 30.42
N PRO A 264 6.47 10.22 31.53
CA PRO A 264 5.77 9.68 32.70
C PRO A 264 4.88 10.68 33.45
N ASP A 265 4.92 11.96 33.08
CA ASP A 265 3.99 12.98 33.60
C ASP A 265 2.53 12.73 33.16
N TYR A 266 2.29 11.88 32.18
CA TYR A 266 0.97 11.55 31.61
C TYR A 266 0.76 10.05 31.54
N LYS A 267 -0.49 9.60 31.70
CA LYS A 267 -0.86 8.20 31.65
C LYS A 267 -1.11 7.68 30.23
N ASN A 268 -1.64 8.53 29.38
CA ASN A 268 -2.06 8.19 28.02
C ASN A 268 -2.13 9.43 27.13
N LEU A 269 -2.45 9.21 25.84
CA LEU A 269 -2.53 10.26 24.83
C LEU A 269 -3.67 11.26 25.09
N ASP A 270 -4.78 10.82 25.64
CA ASP A 270 -5.92 11.70 25.93
C ASP A 270 -5.56 12.74 27.00
N GLU A 271 -4.85 12.33 28.04
CA GLU A 271 -4.38 13.25 29.08
C GLU A 271 -3.39 14.30 28.50
N LEU A 272 -2.51 13.87 27.59
CA LEU A 272 -1.60 14.77 26.87
C LEU A 272 -2.35 15.76 25.98
N LYS A 273 -3.37 15.30 25.24
CA LYS A 273 -4.25 16.13 24.40
C LYS A 273 -5.02 17.16 25.21
N GLU A 274 -5.58 16.76 26.33
CA GLU A 274 -6.32 17.67 27.21
C GLU A 274 -5.41 18.74 27.83
N HIS A 275 -4.16 18.39 28.17
CA HIS A 275 -3.20 19.39 28.62
C HIS A 275 -2.85 20.38 27.49
N TYR A 276 -2.63 19.91 26.26
CA TYR A 276 -2.31 20.77 25.13
C TYR A 276 -3.47 21.76 24.82
N LYS A 277 -4.71 21.28 24.84
CA LYS A 277 -5.90 22.11 24.66
C LYS A 277 -6.05 23.22 25.73
N ARG A 278 -5.66 22.91 26.94
CA ARG A 278 -5.76 23.84 28.07
C ARG A 278 -4.70 24.92 28.06
N GLY A 279 -3.59 24.71 27.35
CA GLY A 279 -2.40 25.53 27.41
C GLY A 279 -1.43 25.08 28.51
N GLY A 280 -0.16 25.49 28.38
CA GLY A 280 0.93 25.10 29.29
C GLY A 280 1.83 23.98 28.78
N LEU A 281 1.57 23.45 27.58
CA LEU A 281 2.35 22.38 26.96
C LEU A 281 2.88 22.82 25.59
N GLY A 282 4.18 23.06 25.48
CA GLY A 282 4.80 23.52 24.22
C GLY A 282 5.01 22.44 23.18
N ASP A 283 4.90 22.81 21.90
CA ASP A 283 5.07 21.94 20.72
C ASP A 283 6.34 21.13 20.73
N MET A 284 7.43 21.70 21.18
CA MET A 284 8.73 20.99 21.22
C MET A 284 8.70 19.79 22.17
N LYS A 285 7.91 19.81 23.26
CA LYS A 285 7.77 18.66 24.17
C LYS A 285 7.05 17.50 23.48
N ILE A 286 5.93 17.78 22.78
CA ILE A 286 5.19 16.78 22.05
C ILE A 286 5.95 16.23 20.83
N LYS A 287 6.71 17.06 20.10
CA LYS A 287 7.58 16.62 19.01
C LYS A 287 8.72 15.71 19.49
N LYS A 288 9.34 16.01 20.63
CA LYS A 288 10.36 15.14 21.24
C LYS A 288 9.76 13.80 21.64
N PHE A 289 8.56 13.79 22.21
CA PHE A 289 7.84 12.57 22.55
C PHE A 289 7.53 11.75 21.29
N LEU A 290 6.94 12.36 20.26
CA LEU A 290 6.71 11.69 18.99
C LEU A 290 8.01 11.14 18.39
N ASN A 291 9.11 11.88 18.44
CA ASN A 291 10.39 11.37 17.95
C ASN A 291 10.82 10.08 18.65
N ASN A 292 10.65 9.99 19.97
CA ASN A 292 11.01 8.78 20.70
C ASN A 292 10.11 7.60 20.29
N VAL A 293 8.80 7.80 20.18
CA VAL A 293 7.84 6.81 19.68
C VAL A 293 8.22 6.33 18.28
N MET A 294 8.51 7.25 17.37
CA MET A 294 8.87 6.93 15.98
C MET A 294 10.23 6.24 15.85
N GLN A 295 11.20 6.58 16.69
CA GLN A 295 12.49 5.88 16.73
C GLN A 295 12.30 4.43 17.17
N GLU A 296 11.51 4.19 18.23
CA GLU A 296 11.22 2.84 18.72
C GLU A 296 10.48 1.98 17.68
N GLU A 297 9.49 2.55 16.99
CA GLU A 297 8.72 1.84 15.96
C GLU A 297 9.57 1.52 14.73
N LEU A 298 10.42 2.45 14.27
CA LEU A 298 11.14 2.30 13.00
C LEU A 298 12.53 1.66 13.15
N GLU A 299 13.14 1.66 14.32
CA GLU A 299 14.47 1.06 14.52
C GLU A 299 14.53 -0.42 14.14
N PRO A 300 13.61 -1.29 14.55
CA PRO A 300 13.63 -2.70 14.16
C PRO A 300 13.52 -2.90 12.65
N ILE A 301 12.71 -2.07 11.97
CA ILE A 301 12.55 -2.10 10.51
C ILE A 301 13.85 -1.69 9.83
N ARG A 302 14.45 -0.58 10.28
CA ARG A 302 15.71 -0.06 9.74
C ARG A 302 16.85 -1.06 9.90
N LEU A 303 17.02 -1.66 11.07
CA LEU A 303 18.08 -2.63 11.33
C LEU A 303 17.93 -3.88 10.44
N ARG A 304 16.71 -4.42 10.30
CA ARG A 304 16.45 -5.54 9.37
C ARG A 304 16.75 -5.14 7.93
N ARG A 305 16.37 -3.92 7.52
CA ARG A 305 16.63 -3.42 6.18
C ARG A 305 18.12 -3.29 5.89
N GLU A 306 18.88 -2.75 6.82
CA GLU A 306 20.35 -2.63 6.71
C GLU A 306 21.02 -4.00 6.59
N GLU A 307 20.53 -5.00 7.32
CA GLU A 307 21.06 -6.36 7.24
C GLU A 307 20.73 -7.03 5.89
N LEU A 308 19.49 -6.93 5.44
CA LEU A 308 19.06 -7.44 4.13
C LEU A 308 19.81 -6.77 2.98
N ALA A 309 20.07 -5.45 3.07
CA ALA A 309 20.79 -4.70 2.04
C ALA A 309 22.25 -5.15 1.86
N LYS A 310 22.85 -5.81 2.85
CA LYS A 310 24.19 -6.42 2.69
C LYS A 310 24.18 -7.67 1.81
N ASN A 311 23.02 -8.26 1.57
CA ASN A 311 22.86 -9.48 0.78
C ASN A 311 21.72 -9.35 -0.24
N MET A 312 21.91 -8.48 -1.23
CA MET A 312 20.89 -8.23 -2.27
C MET A 312 20.63 -9.47 -3.13
N ASP A 313 21.61 -10.37 -3.26
CA ASP A 313 21.43 -11.64 -3.99
C ASP A 313 20.33 -12.49 -3.35
N TYR A 314 20.26 -12.52 -2.02
CA TYR A 314 19.18 -13.18 -1.30
C TYR A 314 17.82 -12.53 -1.59
N VAL A 315 17.75 -11.19 -1.60
CA VAL A 315 16.51 -10.47 -1.90
C VAL A 315 16.02 -10.78 -3.31
N TYR A 316 16.93 -10.80 -4.29
CA TYR A 316 16.58 -11.16 -5.66
C TYR A 316 16.21 -12.64 -5.82
N ASP A 317 16.82 -13.54 -5.06
CA ASP A 317 16.46 -14.96 -5.05
C ASP A 317 15.04 -15.18 -4.50
N VAL A 318 14.67 -14.46 -3.43
CA VAL A 318 13.28 -14.43 -2.90
C VAL A 318 12.29 -13.97 -3.97
N LEU A 319 12.57 -12.86 -4.65
CA LEU A 319 11.71 -12.36 -5.73
C LEU A 319 11.59 -13.35 -6.88
N LYS A 320 12.69 -13.99 -7.28
CA LYS A 320 12.69 -14.98 -8.35
C LYS A 320 11.84 -16.20 -8.00
N LYS A 321 12.05 -16.79 -6.82
CA LYS A 321 11.28 -17.94 -6.35
C LYS A 321 9.79 -17.61 -6.18
N GLY A 322 9.50 -16.46 -5.59
CA GLY A 322 8.11 -15.99 -5.44
C GLY A 322 7.42 -15.76 -6.77
N THR A 323 8.13 -15.17 -7.75
CA THR A 323 7.63 -14.97 -9.12
C THR A 323 7.37 -16.29 -9.83
N GLU A 324 8.26 -17.26 -9.69
CA GLU A 324 8.07 -18.60 -10.29
C GLU A 324 6.84 -19.31 -9.70
N LYS A 325 6.68 -19.29 -8.37
CA LYS A 325 5.48 -19.83 -7.70
C LYS A 325 4.22 -19.10 -8.16
N ALA A 326 4.22 -17.78 -8.18
CA ALA A 326 3.08 -16.96 -8.61
C ALA A 326 2.74 -17.26 -10.08
N ARG A 327 3.74 -17.35 -10.96
CA ARG A 327 3.52 -17.66 -12.37
C ARG A 327 2.88 -19.04 -12.58
N GLN A 328 3.29 -20.05 -11.83
CA GLN A 328 2.66 -21.38 -11.90
C GLN A 328 1.16 -21.32 -11.56
N CYS A 329 0.77 -20.54 -10.54
CA CYS A 329 -0.62 -20.33 -10.20
C CYS A 329 -1.39 -19.61 -11.32
N ALA A 330 -0.82 -18.52 -11.85
CA ALA A 330 -1.45 -17.75 -12.94
C ALA A 330 -1.61 -18.58 -14.22
N ALA A 331 -0.62 -19.39 -14.57
CA ALA A 331 -0.65 -20.30 -15.72
C ALA A 331 -1.77 -21.37 -15.58
N GLN A 332 -1.97 -21.92 -14.38
CA GLN A 332 -3.06 -22.84 -14.12
C GLN A 332 -4.43 -22.17 -14.30
N THR A 333 -4.59 -20.95 -13.79
CA THR A 333 -5.84 -20.19 -13.95
C THR A 333 -6.08 -19.87 -15.43
N MET A 334 -5.03 -19.45 -16.14
CA MET A 334 -5.10 -19.16 -17.57
C MET A 334 -5.46 -20.39 -18.38
N SER A 335 -4.87 -21.54 -18.08
CA SER A 335 -5.22 -22.82 -18.74
C SER A 335 -6.70 -23.18 -18.54
N CYS A 336 -7.23 -23.05 -17.32
CA CYS A 336 -8.68 -23.26 -17.07
C CYS A 336 -9.54 -22.31 -17.89
N LEU A 337 -9.15 -21.03 -17.99
CA LEU A 337 -9.90 -20.03 -18.73
C LEU A 337 -9.88 -20.31 -20.24
N LEU A 338 -8.74 -20.67 -20.79
CA LEU A 338 -8.59 -21.02 -22.21
C LEU A 338 -9.43 -22.23 -22.57
N TYR A 339 -9.45 -23.25 -21.74
CA TYR A 339 -10.31 -24.44 -21.93
C TYR A 339 -11.79 -24.10 -22.08
N THR A 340 -12.27 -23.08 -21.33
CA THR A 340 -13.68 -22.63 -21.40
C THR A 340 -13.98 -21.68 -22.56
N SER A 341 -12.95 -21.00 -23.08
CA SER A 341 -13.10 -19.97 -24.14
C SER A 341 -12.64 -20.44 -25.51
N ASP A 342 -11.93 -21.58 -25.59
CA ASP A 342 -11.29 -22.05 -26.82
C ASP A 342 -12.13 -23.15 -27.48
N ALA A 343 -12.64 -22.82 -28.68
CA ALA A 343 -13.24 -23.81 -29.56
C ALA A 343 -12.21 -24.68 -30.30
N ALA A 344 -10.93 -24.53 -30.03
CA ALA A 344 -9.82 -25.18 -30.71
C ALA A 344 -9.48 -26.58 -30.14
N ASP A 345 -10.02 -26.97 -28.99
CA ASP A 345 -9.87 -28.33 -28.44
C ASP A 345 -10.54 -29.43 -29.26
N ASP A 346 -11.33 -29.06 -30.27
CA ASP A 346 -11.95 -29.97 -31.24
C ASP A 346 -11.10 -30.13 -32.53
N LEU A 347 -9.90 -29.56 -32.58
CA LEU A 347 -8.96 -29.69 -33.70
C LEU A 347 -7.74 -30.54 -33.30
#